data_b1e7f3eed66f2ba1302bc69859ffb3c4
#
_entry.id   b1e7f3eed66f2ba1302bc69859ffb3c4
#
_cell.length_a   1.000
_cell.length_b   1.000
_cell.length_c   1.000
_cell.angle_alpha   90.00
_cell.angle_beta   90.00
_cell.angle_gamma   90.00
#
_symmetry.space_group_name_H-M   'P 1'
#
loop_
_entity.id
_entity.type
_entity.pdbx_description
1 polymer ?
#
loop_
_entity_poly.entity_id
_entity_poly.type
_entity_poly.pdbx_seq_one_letter_code
_entity_poly.pdbx_strand_id
1 'polypeptide(L)'
;MPCIEAHGLRKAFGNTVALNSVDLRVETGRILGLIGPNGAGKTTALNAILGLASYEGDLKVLGRDPWRDRDELMRDVCFIADVAVLPRWMRVSQALDYVGGVHPRFDRAKAEAFLAKTSIQRSSLVRSLSKGMVTQLHLALIMAIDAKLLVLDEPTLGLDILYRKEFYDTLLNDYFDHSRTIVVTTHQVEEVQHILTDLMFINRGRIVLDCSMEAFEQRYAEVMVAPEQLAAARALGPLHERQVFGRSILLFDSADRKTLAALGEVRTPNIADLFVAVIGADAAPTQGVAA
;
A
#
# COMPACT_ATOMS: atom_id res chain seq x y z
N MET A 1 -2.44 -9.99 -18.13
CA MET A 1 -1.83 -11.08 -17.33
C MET A 1 -1.52 -10.49 -15.98
N PRO A 2 -1.90 -11.15 -14.87
CA PRO A 2 -1.66 -10.57 -13.55
C PRO A 2 -0.16 -10.39 -13.29
N CYS A 3 0.18 -9.30 -12.63
CA CYS A 3 1.54 -9.05 -12.13
C CYS A 3 1.84 -9.94 -10.92
N ILE A 4 0.84 -10.07 -10.03
CA ILE A 4 0.91 -10.94 -8.85
C ILE A 4 -0.36 -11.77 -8.78
N GLU A 5 -0.23 -13.08 -8.55
CA GLU A 5 -1.35 -13.99 -8.37
C GLU A 5 -1.01 -15.00 -7.26
N ALA A 6 -1.84 -15.05 -6.24
CA ALA A 6 -1.68 -15.98 -5.12
C ALA A 6 -2.99 -16.69 -4.82
N HIS A 7 -2.91 -18.00 -4.50
CA HIS A 7 -4.02 -18.83 -4.09
C HIS A 7 -3.65 -19.61 -2.83
N GLY A 8 -4.45 -19.44 -1.79
CA GLY A 8 -4.28 -20.11 -0.52
C GLY A 8 -2.93 -19.83 0.16
N LEU A 9 -2.35 -18.63 -0.07
CA LEU A 9 -1.04 -18.29 0.44
C LEU A 9 -1.02 -18.31 1.97
N ARG A 10 -0.14 -19.17 2.53
CA ARG A 10 -0.03 -19.35 3.97
C ARG A 10 1.42 -19.23 4.43
N LYS A 11 1.61 -18.56 5.55
CA LYS A 11 2.90 -18.46 6.24
C LYS A 11 2.74 -18.51 7.74
N ALA A 12 3.49 -19.38 8.39
CA ALA A 12 3.57 -19.43 9.84
C ALA A 12 5.02 -19.27 10.33
N PHE A 13 5.17 -18.68 11.50
CA PHE A 13 6.42 -18.58 12.26
C PHE A 13 6.20 -19.24 13.62
N GLY A 14 6.68 -20.47 13.76
CA GLY A 14 6.33 -21.30 14.93
C GLY A 14 4.81 -21.46 15.04
N ASN A 15 4.25 -21.03 16.16
CA ASN A 15 2.80 -21.12 16.43
C ASN A 15 2.00 -19.91 15.90
N THR A 16 2.66 -18.91 15.35
CA THR A 16 2.00 -17.71 14.85
C THR A 16 1.76 -17.79 13.36
N VAL A 17 0.50 -17.81 12.93
CA VAL A 17 0.11 -17.75 11.51
C VAL A 17 0.08 -16.29 11.08
N ALA A 18 1.04 -15.89 10.24
CA ALA A 18 1.16 -14.52 9.73
C ALA A 18 0.37 -14.29 8.45
N LEU A 19 0.22 -15.33 7.60
CA LEU A 19 -0.69 -15.35 6.45
C LEU A 19 -1.54 -16.61 6.54
N ASN A 20 -2.84 -16.47 6.37
CA ASN A 20 -3.82 -17.53 6.58
C ASN A 20 -4.76 -17.67 5.38
N SER A 21 -4.31 -18.45 4.40
CA SER A 21 -5.06 -18.70 3.15
C SER A 21 -5.41 -17.40 2.42
N VAL A 22 -4.38 -16.62 2.07
CA VAL A 22 -4.54 -15.37 1.35
C VAL A 22 -4.65 -15.65 -0.15
N ASP A 23 -5.75 -15.20 -0.74
CA ASP A 23 -5.92 -15.09 -2.18
C ASP A 23 -5.74 -13.62 -2.55
N LEU A 24 -4.90 -13.34 -3.55
CA LEU A 24 -4.72 -11.98 -4.05
C LEU A 24 -4.40 -12.00 -5.53
N ARG A 25 -4.87 -10.97 -6.24
CA ARG A 25 -4.61 -10.80 -7.65
C ARG A 25 -4.38 -9.32 -7.96
N VAL A 26 -3.23 -9.02 -8.54
CA VAL A 26 -2.85 -7.66 -8.94
C VAL A 26 -2.58 -7.66 -10.43
N GLU A 27 -3.34 -6.89 -11.18
CA GLU A 27 -3.12 -6.75 -12.62
C GLU A 27 -1.92 -5.84 -12.92
N THR A 28 -1.32 -6.05 -14.09
CA THR A 28 -0.24 -5.16 -14.57
C THR A 28 -0.76 -3.74 -14.76
N GLY A 29 0.07 -2.74 -14.44
CA GLY A 29 -0.28 -1.32 -14.60
C GLY A 29 -1.18 -0.78 -13.51
N ARG A 30 -1.17 -1.39 -12.32
CA ARG A 30 -1.94 -1.00 -11.15
C ARG A 30 -1.05 -0.48 -10.03
N ILE A 31 -1.63 0.39 -9.21
CA ILE A 31 -1.05 0.85 -7.95
C ILE A 31 -1.91 0.30 -6.83
N LEU A 32 -1.44 -0.79 -6.20
CA LEU A 32 -2.13 -1.44 -5.09
C LEU A 32 -1.70 -0.85 -3.75
N GLY A 33 -2.66 -0.40 -2.95
CA GLY A 33 -2.48 -0.12 -1.53
C GLY A 33 -2.81 -1.36 -0.68
N LEU A 34 -1.79 -2.00 -0.10
CA LEU A 34 -1.98 -3.09 0.87
C LEU A 34 -1.97 -2.50 2.29
N ILE A 35 -3.14 -2.33 2.86
CA ILE A 35 -3.37 -1.58 4.08
C ILE A 35 -3.75 -2.54 5.22
N GLY A 36 -3.21 -2.30 6.40
CA GLY A 36 -3.50 -3.12 7.57
C GLY A 36 -2.78 -2.63 8.82
N PRO A 37 -3.23 -3.02 10.02
CA PRO A 37 -2.56 -2.65 11.26
C PRO A 37 -1.17 -3.31 11.35
N ASN A 38 -0.36 -2.86 12.32
CA ASN A 38 0.90 -3.51 12.61
C ASN A 38 0.66 -4.97 13.02
N GLY A 39 1.45 -5.88 12.45
CA GLY A 39 1.28 -7.32 12.66
C GLY A 39 0.19 -7.98 11.82
N ALA A 40 -0.50 -7.26 10.92
CA ALA A 40 -1.55 -7.83 10.07
C ALA A 40 -1.06 -8.84 9.02
N GLY A 41 0.25 -8.85 8.71
CA GLY A 41 0.85 -9.73 7.71
C GLY A 41 1.39 -9.01 6.46
N LYS A 42 1.33 -7.67 6.37
CA LYS A 42 1.80 -6.88 5.21
C LYS A 42 3.22 -7.23 4.79
N THR A 43 4.20 -7.00 5.66
CA THR A 43 5.62 -7.31 5.38
C THR A 43 5.85 -8.80 5.10
N THR A 44 5.08 -9.70 5.72
CA THR A 44 5.15 -11.13 5.43
C THR A 44 4.66 -11.43 4.01
N ALA A 45 3.57 -10.80 3.56
CA ALA A 45 3.09 -10.92 2.19
C ALA A 45 4.10 -10.37 1.19
N LEU A 46 4.69 -9.20 1.45
CA LEU A 46 5.75 -8.64 0.61
C LEU A 46 6.97 -9.55 0.55
N ASN A 47 7.40 -10.11 1.68
CA ASN A 47 8.54 -11.04 1.72
C ASN A 47 8.27 -12.32 0.90
N ALA A 48 7.03 -12.83 0.88
CA ALA A 48 6.66 -13.95 0.02
C ALA A 48 6.71 -13.54 -1.46
N ILE A 49 6.12 -12.40 -1.83
CA ILE A 49 6.13 -11.84 -3.20
C ILE A 49 7.56 -11.61 -3.71
N LEU A 50 8.48 -11.22 -2.84
CA LEU A 50 9.89 -10.97 -3.16
C LEU A 50 10.78 -12.22 -3.11
N GLY A 51 10.22 -13.39 -2.77
CA GLY A 51 11.00 -14.62 -2.57
C GLY A 51 12.00 -14.52 -1.42
N LEU A 52 11.71 -13.70 -0.40
CA LEU A 52 12.51 -13.54 0.81
C LEU A 52 12.04 -14.46 1.96
N ALA A 53 10.86 -15.04 1.83
CA ALA A 53 10.30 -15.98 2.79
C ALA A 53 9.63 -17.14 2.06
N SER A 54 9.82 -18.35 2.56
CA SER A 54 9.08 -19.54 2.11
C SER A 54 7.60 -19.44 2.52
N TYR A 55 6.74 -20.05 1.75
CA TYR A 55 5.28 -20.04 1.94
C TYR A 55 4.69 -21.39 1.55
N GLU A 56 3.44 -21.62 1.93
CA GLU A 56 2.56 -22.69 1.44
C GLU A 56 1.52 -22.08 0.50
N GLY A 57 0.96 -22.85 -0.44
CA GLY A 57 0.02 -22.39 -1.47
C GLY A 57 0.72 -22.05 -2.77
N ASP A 58 -0.02 -21.44 -3.69
CA ASP A 58 0.48 -21.04 -5.01
C ASP A 58 0.72 -19.53 -5.05
N LEU A 59 1.89 -19.13 -5.53
CA LEU A 59 2.24 -17.72 -5.74
C LEU A 59 3.03 -17.56 -7.04
N LYS A 60 2.57 -16.64 -7.89
CA LYS A 60 3.29 -16.20 -9.08
C LYS A 60 3.44 -14.70 -9.09
N VAL A 61 4.65 -14.24 -9.39
CA VAL A 61 4.98 -12.84 -9.57
C VAL A 61 5.63 -12.66 -10.93
N LEU A 62 5.05 -11.83 -11.78
CA LEU A 62 5.46 -11.68 -13.18
C LEU A 62 5.52 -13.06 -13.92
N GLY A 63 4.61 -13.98 -13.56
CA GLY A 63 4.53 -15.33 -14.10
C GLY A 63 5.55 -16.34 -13.56
N ARG A 64 6.41 -15.97 -12.60
CA ARG A 64 7.45 -16.80 -11.99
C ARG A 64 7.10 -17.19 -10.56
N ASP A 65 7.63 -18.31 -10.09
CA ASP A 65 7.64 -18.66 -8.66
C ASP A 65 8.70 -17.81 -7.95
N PRO A 66 8.31 -16.91 -7.04
CA PRO A 66 9.27 -15.98 -6.43
C PRO A 66 10.30 -16.66 -5.52
N TRP A 67 10.00 -17.85 -5.01
CA TRP A 67 10.94 -18.61 -4.18
C TRP A 67 11.98 -19.38 -5.01
N ARG A 68 11.56 -19.96 -6.12
CA ARG A 68 12.40 -20.78 -6.99
C ARG A 68 13.20 -19.97 -8.00
N ASP A 69 12.54 -18.96 -8.59
CA ASP A 69 13.06 -18.18 -9.73
C ASP A 69 13.49 -16.77 -9.27
N ARG A 70 13.86 -16.62 -7.98
CA ARG A 70 14.12 -15.33 -7.36
C ARG A 70 15.15 -14.48 -8.10
N ASP A 71 16.27 -15.08 -8.54
CA ASP A 71 17.35 -14.36 -9.21
C ASP A 71 16.90 -13.73 -10.53
N GLU A 72 16.04 -14.45 -11.28
CA GLU A 72 15.46 -13.91 -12.50
C GLU A 72 14.37 -12.88 -12.21
N LEU A 73 13.54 -13.14 -11.19
CA LEU A 73 12.47 -12.23 -10.78
C LEU A 73 13.05 -10.87 -10.37
N MET A 74 14.10 -10.85 -9.56
CA MET A 74 14.68 -9.62 -9.02
C MET A 74 15.32 -8.71 -10.09
N ARG A 75 15.49 -9.18 -11.32
CA ARG A 75 15.90 -8.33 -12.44
C ARG A 75 14.77 -7.39 -12.91
N ASP A 76 13.53 -7.77 -12.63
CA ASP A 76 12.32 -7.05 -13.03
C ASP A 76 11.62 -6.37 -11.84
N VAL A 77 12.16 -6.51 -10.61
CA VAL A 77 11.57 -6.01 -9.36
C VAL A 77 12.50 -5.02 -8.69
N CYS A 78 11.96 -3.89 -8.26
CA CYS A 78 12.62 -2.97 -7.34
C CYS A 78 11.88 -3.01 -5.98
N PHE A 79 12.63 -3.14 -4.89
CA PHE A 79 12.10 -3.19 -3.55
C PHE A 79 12.74 -2.14 -2.65
N ILE A 80 11.88 -1.43 -1.91
CA ILE A 80 12.28 -0.52 -0.85
C ILE A 80 11.63 -0.98 0.44
N ALA A 81 12.47 -1.42 1.37
CA ALA A 81 12.07 -1.74 2.72
C ALA A 81 11.71 -0.48 3.50
N ASP A 82 10.85 -0.64 4.51
CA ASP A 82 10.73 0.32 5.61
C ASP A 82 12.13 0.72 6.07
N VAL A 83 12.41 2.01 6.05
CA VAL A 83 13.74 2.53 6.34
C VAL A 83 14.80 1.91 5.41
N ALA A 84 14.73 2.20 4.12
CA ALA A 84 15.81 1.89 3.18
C ALA A 84 17.09 2.54 3.68
N VAL A 85 17.84 1.83 4.51
CA VAL A 85 19.01 2.34 5.20
C VAL A 85 20.20 2.14 4.29
N LEU A 86 20.43 3.12 3.43
CA LEU A 86 21.78 3.24 2.86
C LEU A 86 22.77 3.36 4.04
N PRO A 87 23.88 2.62 4.02
CA PRO A 87 24.87 2.66 5.09
C PRO A 87 25.31 4.10 5.35
N ARG A 88 25.19 4.55 6.60
CA ARG A 88 25.47 5.95 6.97
C ARG A 88 26.88 6.41 6.66
N TRP A 89 27.84 5.48 6.58
CA TRP A 89 29.23 5.74 6.21
C TRP A 89 29.46 5.85 4.70
N MET A 90 28.49 5.44 3.87
CA MET A 90 28.58 5.41 2.43
C MET A 90 28.49 6.86 1.86
N ARG A 91 29.22 7.12 0.79
CA ARG A 91 29.05 8.35 0.00
C ARG A 91 27.93 8.17 -1.01
N VAL A 92 27.32 9.27 -1.43
CA VAL A 92 26.27 9.27 -2.48
C VAL A 92 26.80 8.60 -3.77
N SER A 93 28.04 8.91 -4.20
CA SER A 93 28.67 8.24 -5.36
C SER A 93 28.77 6.73 -5.19
N GLN A 94 29.11 6.25 -3.99
CA GLN A 94 29.23 4.84 -3.69
C GLN A 94 27.85 4.15 -3.67
N ALA A 95 26.78 4.87 -3.25
CA ALA A 95 25.43 4.35 -3.35
C ALA A 95 24.99 4.12 -4.81
N LEU A 96 25.31 5.08 -5.69
CA LEU A 96 25.09 4.92 -7.14
C LEU A 96 25.87 3.74 -7.72
N ASP A 97 27.18 3.62 -7.35
CA ASP A 97 28.04 2.52 -7.80
C ASP A 97 27.51 1.16 -7.32
N TYR A 98 27.07 1.09 -6.05
CA TYR A 98 26.53 -0.12 -5.46
C TYR A 98 25.26 -0.58 -6.16
N VAL A 99 24.28 0.33 -6.32
CA VAL A 99 23.02 -0.02 -6.99
C VAL A 99 23.25 -0.41 -8.45
N GLY A 100 24.13 0.33 -9.16
CA GLY A 100 24.52 0.00 -10.53
C GLY A 100 25.23 -1.34 -10.67
N GLY A 101 25.96 -1.77 -9.64
CA GLY A 101 26.61 -3.09 -9.61
C GLY A 101 25.68 -4.24 -9.28
N VAL A 102 24.57 -3.97 -8.57
CA VAL A 102 23.62 -5.00 -8.11
C VAL A 102 22.43 -5.13 -9.05
N HIS A 103 21.87 -4.02 -9.54
CA HIS A 103 20.66 -4.05 -10.35
C HIS A 103 20.97 -3.89 -11.85
N PRO A 104 20.68 -4.92 -12.69
CA PRO A 104 21.08 -4.92 -14.12
C PRO A 104 20.36 -3.85 -14.96
N ARG A 105 19.24 -3.32 -14.49
CA ARG A 105 18.44 -2.29 -15.18
C ARG A 105 18.60 -0.91 -14.53
N PHE A 106 19.67 -0.67 -13.80
CA PHE A 106 19.95 0.64 -13.23
C PHE A 106 20.57 1.56 -14.29
N ASP A 107 19.91 2.69 -14.53
CA ASP A 107 20.39 3.76 -15.40
C ASP A 107 21.04 4.85 -14.55
N ARG A 108 22.38 4.83 -14.50
CA ARG A 108 23.16 5.81 -13.74
C ARG A 108 22.92 7.24 -14.20
N ALA A 109 22.73 7.46 -15.51
CA ALA A 109 22.52 8.80 -16.04
C ALA A 109 21.19 9.40 -15.55
N LYS A 110 20.14 8.57 -15.44
CA LYS A 110 18.86 9.01 -14.85
C LYS A 110 19.01 9.38 -13.37
N ALA A 111 19.71 8.54 -12.57
CA ALA A 111 19.96 8.85 -11.17
C ALA A 111 20.71 10.16 -10.99
N GLU A 112 21.75 10.39 -11.79
CA GLU A 112 22.55 11.61 -11.77
C GLU A 112 21.76 12.83 -12.22
N ALA A 113 20.92 12.70 -13.24
CA ALA A 113 20.02 13.77 -13.70
C ALA A 113 18.99 14.17 -12.63
N PHE A 114 18.48 13.19 -11.87
CA PHE A 114 17.60 13.46 -10.74
C PHE A 114 18.36 14.21 -9.62
N LEU A 115 19.53 13.71 -9.23
CA LEU A 115 20.34 14.34 -8.17
C LEU A 115 20.79 15.74 -8.54
N ALA A 116 21.02 16.03 -9.82
CA ALA A 116 21.39 17.37 -10.30
C ALA A 116 20.30 18.43 -10.03
N LYS A 117 19.06 18.03 -9.82
CA LYS A 117 17.95 18.92 -9.43
C LYS A 117 17.90 19.18 -7.92
N THR A 118 18.76 18.53 -7.14
CA THR A 118 18.81 18.62 -5.68
C THR A 118 20.09 19.31 -5.22
N SER A 119 20.18 19.63 -3.92
CA SER A 119 21.40 20.13 -3.30
C SER A 119 22.40 19.03 -2.89
N ILE A 120 22.13 17.76 -3.24
CA ILE A 120 22.93 16.61 -2.81
C ILE A 120 24.22 16.52 -3.61
N GLN A 121 25.37 16.56 -2.91
CA GLN A 121 26.69 16.41 -3.52
C GLN A 121 27.07 14.93 -3.59
N ARG A 122 27.66 14.46 -4.69
CA ARG A 122 28.15 13.08 -4.85
C ARG A 122 29.15 12.65 -3.77
N SER A 123 29.95 13.62 -3.28
CA SER A 123 30.93 13.40 -2.22
C SER A 123 30.33 13.32 -0.81
N SER A 124 29.08 13.76 -0.62
CA SER A 124 28.42 13.77 0.68
C SER A 124 28.27 12.37 1.25
N LEU A 125 28.48 12.25 2.56
CA LEU A 125 28.19 11.02 3.29
C LEU A 125 26.67 10.95 3.57
N VAL A 126 26.08 9.77 3.49
CA VAL A 126 24.65 9.57 3.80
C VAL A 126 24.32 10.10 5.19
N ARG A 127 25.20 9.92 6.19
CA ARG A 127 25.01 10.45 7.55
C ARG A 127 24.94 11.98 7.65
N SER A 128 25.45 12.70 6.66
CA SER A 128 25.45 14.17 6.64
C SER A 128 24.25 14.75 5.90
N LEU A 129 23.44 13.91 5.27
CA LEU A 129 22.21 14.30 4.60
C LEU A 129 21.08 14.52 5.61
N SER A 130 20.23 15.52 5.37
CA SER A 130 18.96 15.65 6.09
C SER A 130 18.02 14.48 5.74
N LYS A 131 16.99 14.26 6.53
CA LYS A 131 16.00 13.23 6.21
C LYS A 131 15.41 13.39 4.81
N GLY A 132 15.00 14.61 4.43
CA GLY A 132 14.51 14.90 3.09
C GLY A 132 15.53 14.61 1.99
N MET A 133 16.82 14.97 2.19
CA MET A 133 17.87 14.65 1.22
C MET A 133 18.10 13.13 1.09
N VAL A 134 17.97 12.37 2.18
CA VAL A 134 18.03 10.88 2.12
C VAL A 134 16.88 10.36 1.28
N THR A 135 15.67 10.90 1.44
CA THR A 135 14.52 10.53 0.62
C THR A 135 14.73 10.84 -0.85
N GLN A 136 15.23 12.05 -1.16
CA GLN A 136 15.56 12.43 -2.54
C GLN A 136 16.63 11.52 -3.14
N LEU A 137 17.62 11.08 -2.35
CA LEU A 137 18.60 10.10 -2.79
C LEU A 137 17.94 8.74 -3.08
N HIS A 138 17.07 8.27 -2.23
CA HIS A 138 16.31 7.04 -2.47
C HIS A 138 15.46 7.15 -3.74
N LEU A 139 14.73 8.25 -3.92
CA LEU A 139 13.98 8.50 -5.15
C LEU A 139 14.88 8.45 -6.38
N ALA A 140 16.02 9.10 -6.35
CA ALA A 140 16.97 9.09 -7.47
C ALA A 140 17.40 7.66 -7.83
N LEU A 141 17.64 6.81 -6.83
CA LEU A 141 18.01 5.41 -7.06
C LEU A 141 16.86 4.60 -7.65
N ILE A 142 15.63 4.77 -7.13
CA ILE A 142 14.43 4.05 -7.60
C ILE A 142 14.09 4.45 -9.03
N MET A 143 14.00 5.75 -9.28
CA MET A 143 13.62 6.32 -10.58
C MET A 143 14.58 5.90 -11.70
N ALA A 144 15.79 5.52 -11.32
CA ALA A 144 16.81 5.03 -12.24
C ALA A 144 16.74 3.53 -12.52
N ILE A 145 15.88 2.78 -11.82
CA ILE A 145 15.69 1.34 -12.05
C ILE A 145 14.46 1.15 -12.95
N ASP A 146 14.66 0.53 -14.12
CA ASP A 146 13.56 0.15 -15.00
C ASP A 146 12.95 -1.19 -14.56
N ALA A 147 12.15 -1.16 -13.49
CA ALA A 147 11.46 -2.32 -12.95
C ALA A 147 10.01 -2.42 -13.46
N LYS A 148 9.51 -3.67 -13.63
CA LYS A 148 8.10 -3.93 -13.95
C LYS A 148 7.22 -3.93 -12.72
N LEU A 149 7.80 -4.31 -11.56
CA LEU A 149 7.15 -4.29 -10.25
C LEU A 149 7.99 -3.50 -9.27
N LEU A 150 7.39 -2.48 -8.67
CA LEU A 150 7.95 -1.72 -7.57
C LEU A 150 7.20 -2.08 -6.29
N VAL A 151 7.92 -2.52 -5.28
CA VAL A 151 7.38 -2.87 -3.96
C VAL A 151 7.90 -1.88 -2.94
N LEU A 152 7.00 -1.22 -2.22
CA LEU A 152 7.29 -0.19 -1.24
C LEU A 152 6.69 -0.59 0.11
N ASP A 153 7.54 -0.87 1.10
CA ASP A 153 7.10 -1.17 2.47
C ASP A 153 7.27 0.08 3.34
N GLU A 154 6.14 0.74 3.69
CA GLU A 154 6.08 1.98 4.49
C GLU A 154 7.08 3.08 4.01
N PRO A 155 7.11 3.43 2.72
CA PRO A 155 8.23 4.18 2.11
C PRO A 155 8.40 5.61 2.62
N THR A 156 7.37 6.17 3.26
CA THR A 156 7.37 7.56 3.75
C THR A 156 7.41 7.66 5.27
N LEU A 157 7.63 6.52 5.96
CA LEU A 157 7.67 6.50 7.41
C LEU A 157 8.78 7.42 7.95
N GLY A 158 8.40 8.32 8.86
CA GLY A 158 9.34 9.26 9.47
C GLY A 158 9.72 10.48 8.61
N LEU A 159 9.11 10.65 7.43
CA LEU A 159 9.21 11.86 6.64
C LEU A 159 8.18 12.91 7.12
N ASP A 160 8.47 14.17 6.90
CA ASP A 160 7.48 15.24 7.04
C ASP A 160 6.53 15.30 5.83
N ILE A 161 5.43 16.02 5.98
CA ILE A 161 4.33 16.09 5.00
C ILE A 161 4.81 16.55 3.61
N LEU A 162 5.75 17.50 3.54
CA LEU A 162 6.22 18.04 2.26
C LEU A 162 6.99 16.98 1.47
N TYR A 163 7.92 16.26 2.13
CA TYR A 163 8.70 15.21 1.48
C TYR A 163 7.87 13.98 1.13
N ARG A 164 6.82 13.65 1.90
CA ARG A 164 5.89 12.58 1.56
C ARG A 164 5.15 12.89 0.27
N LYS A 165 4.61 14.11 0.18
CA LYS A 165 3.91 14.56 -1.02
C LYS A 165 4.83 14.55 -2.24
N GLU A 166 6.02 15.13 -2.12
CA GLU A 166 7.03 15.12 -3.20
C GLU A 166 7.38 13.70 -3.65
N PHE A 167 7.50 12.75 -2.70
CA PHE A 167 7.75 11.34 -3.00
C PHE A 167 6.67 10.76 -3.90
N TYR A 168 5.40 10.87 -3.50
CA TYR A 168 4.30 10.28 -4.26
C TYR A 168 4.03 11.02 -5.58
N ASP A 169 4.13 12.35 -5.60
CA ASP A 169 3.99 13.13 -6.83
C ASP A 169 5.07 12.74 -7.85
N THR A 170 6.32 12.59 -7.42
CA THR A 170 7.41 12.14 -8.29
C THR A 170 7.20 10.70 -8.78
N LEU A 171 6.76 9.81 -7.88
CA LEU A 171 6.47 8.43 -8.23
C LEU A 171 5.40 8.32 -9.32
N LEU A 172 4.34 9.13 -9.22
CA LEU A 172 3.26 9.14 -10.20
C LEU A 172 3.67 9.76 -11.53
N ASN A 173 4.29 10.95 -11.47
CA ASN A 173 4.50 11.75 -12.67
C ASN A 173 5.72 11.30 -13.48
N ASP A 174 6.77 10.80 -12.79
CA ASP A 174 8.06 10.53 -13.42
C ASP A 174 8.39 9.04 -13.53
N TYR A 175 7.74 8.17 -12.73
CA TYR A 175 8.05 6.73 -12.70
C TYR A 175 6.91 5.87 -13.19
N PHE A 176 5.70 6.10 -12.72
CA PHE A 176 4.56 5.26 -13.04
C PHE A 176 4.14 5.44 -14.50
N ASP A 177 3.97 4.31 -15.17
CA ASP A 177 3.27 4.18 -16.44
C ASP A 177 2.44 2.88 -16.41
N HIS A 178 1.50 2.73 -17.32
CA HIS A 178 0.62 1.56 -17.35
C HIS A 178 1.33 0.22 -17.61
N SER A 179 2.64 0.21 -17.87
CA SER A 179 3.44 -1.01 -17.98
C SER A 179 4.03 -1.46 -16.64
N ARG A 180 4.04 -0.59 -15.63
CA ARG A 180 4.61 -0.82 -14.31
C ARG A 180 3.54 -1.02 -13.27
N THR A 181 3.78 -1.92 -12.34
CA THR A 181 2.90 -2.18 -11.20
C THR A 181 3.59 -1.72 -9.93
N ILE A 182 2.85 -1.08 -9.05
CA ILE A 182 3.35 -0.63 -7.76
C ILE A 182 2.53 -1.28 -6.65
N VAL A 183 3.18 -1.86 -5.67
CA VAL A 183 2.57 -2.31 -4.41
C VAL A 183 3.12 -1.45 -3.28
N VAL A 184 2.25 -0.76 -2.60
CA VAL A 184 2.60 0.09 -1.46
C VAL A 184 1.93 -0.46 -0.21
N THR A 185 2.70 -0.71 0.85
CA THR A 185 2.12 -0.94 2.17
C THR A 185 2.17 0.33 2.99
N THR A 186 1.12 0.60 3.72
CA THR A 186 1.09 1.71 4.68
C THR A 186 0.03 1.47 5.75
N HIS A 187 0.20 2.11 6.88
CA HIS A 187 -0.83 2.30 7.90
C HIS A 187 -1.38 3.74 7.87
N GLN A 188 -0.79 4.63 7.06
CA GLN A 188 -1.19 6.03 6.88
C GLN A 188 -1.91 6.19 5.53
N VAL A 189 -3.15 5.75 5.48
CA VAL A 189 -3.94 5.60 4.25
C VAL A 189 -4.15 6.93 3.53
N GLU A 190 -4.38 7.99 4.28
CA GLU A 190 -4.68 9.32 3.76
C GLU A 190 -3.59 9.88 2.84
N GLU A 191 -2.34 9.42 3.04
CA GLU A 191 -1.20 9.87 2.26
C GLU A 191 -1.15 9.27 0.87
N VAL A 192 -1.67 8.05 0.70
CA VAL A 192 -1.56 7.29 -0.56
C VAL A 192 -2.87 7.18 -1.33
N GLN A 193 -4.02 7.49 -0.71
CA GLN A 193 -5.32 7.26 -1.34
C GLN A 193 -5.47 7.90 -2.72
N HIS A 194 -4.84 9.05 -2.95
CA HIS A 194 -4.94 9.79 -4.21
C HIS A 194 -4.13 9.19 -5.35
N ILE A 195 -3.26 8.22 -5.07
CA ILE A 195 -2.44 7.55 -6.07
C ILE A 195 -2.91 6.12 -6.37
N LEU A 196 -3.73 5.53 -5.50
CA LEU A 196 -4.14 4.13 -5.62
C LEU A 196 -5.10 3.92 -6.78
N THR A 197 -4.91 2.81 -7.49
CA THR A 197 -5.91 2.27 -8.42
C THR A 197 -6.71 1.13 -7.78
N ASP A 198 -6.09 0.42 -6.84
CA ASP A 198 -6.67 -0.74 -6.17
C ASP A 198 -6.36 -0.70 -4.67
N LEU A 199 -7.29 -1.19 -3.89
CA LEU A 199 -7.26 -1.17 -2.44
C LEU A 199 -7.46 -2.58 -1.89
N MET A 200 -6.57 -2.99 -1.00
CA MET A 200 -6.67 -4.27 -0.31
C MET A 200 -6.43 -4.10 1.18
N PHE A 201 -7.38 -4.58 2.00
CA PHE A 201 -7.21 -4.59 3.45
C PHE A 201 -6.79 -5.98 3.92
N ILE A 202 -5.73 -6.02 4.71
CA ILE A 202 -5.27 -7.23 5.37
C ILE A 202 -5.41 -7.10 6.89
N ASN A 203 -6.01 -8.10 7.53
CA ASN A 203 -6.14 -8.19 8.97
C ASN A 203 -5.91 -9.63 9.44
N ARG A 204 -5.09 -9.81 10.49
CA ARG A 204 -4.76 -11.11 11.06
C ARG A 204 -4.39 -12.17 10.00
N GLY A 205 -3.63 -11.76 9.00
CA GLY A 205 -3.16 -12.61 7.91
C GLY A 205 -4.24 -12.98 6.89
N ARG A 206 -5.36 -12.30 6.83
CA ARG A 206 -6.44 -12.53 5.85
C ARG A 206 -6.76 -11.25 5.09
N ILE A 207 -7.10 -11.37 3.81
CA ILE A 207 -7.68 -10.26 3.06
C ILE A 207 -9.14 -10.12 3.47
N VAL A 208 -9.50 -8.94 3.96
CA VAL A 208 -10.86 -8.60 4.43
C VAL A 208 -11.57 -7.64 3.50
N LEU A 209 -10.85 -6.99 2.60
CA LEU A 209 -11.35 -6.18 1.50
C LEU A 209 -10.39 -6.27 0.32
N ASP A 210 -10.93 -6.39 -0.89
CA ASP A 210 -10.23 -6.29 -2.16
C ASP A 210 -11.16 -5.61 -3.17
N CYS A 211 -10.80 -4.41 -3.64
CA CYS A 211 -11.59 -3.68 -4.64
C CYS A 211 -10.74 -2.63 -5.38
N SER A 212 -11.17 -2.26 -6.59
CA SER A 212 -10.64 -1.07 -7.26
C SER A 212 -11.12 0.21 -6.57
N MET A 213 -10.38 1.31 -6.73
CA MET A 213 -10.81 2.62 -6.22
C MET A 213 -12.13 3.09 -6.85
N GLU A 214 -12.37 2.75 -8.12
CA GLU A 214 -13.65 3.00 -8.78
C GLU A 214 -14.80 2.24 -8.11
N ALA A 215 -14.61 0.95 -7.84
CA ALA A 215 -15.60 0.13 -7.11
C ALA A 215 -15.81 0.64 -5.68
N PHE A 216 -14.75 1.08 -5.00
CA PHE A 216 -14.83 1.70 -3.69
C PHE A 216 -15.73 2.95 -3.71
N GLU A 217 -15.53 3.87 -4.66
CA GLU A 217 -16.32 5.10 -4.77
C GLU A 217 -17.79 4.85 -5.11
N GLN A 218 -18.06 3.80 -5.87
CA GLN A 218 -19.44 3.42 -6.22
C GLN A 218 -20.16 2.70 -5.09
N ARG A 219 -19.44 1.82 -4.39
CA ARG A 219 -20.00 0.88 -3.42
C ARG A 219 -20.23 1.51 -2.05
N TYR A 220 -19.29 2.34 -1.58
CA TYR A 220 -19.33 2.88 -0.23
C TYR A 220 -19.83 4.32 -0.22
N ALA A 221 -20.71 4.59 0.73
CA ALA A 221 -21.24 5.92 0.98
C ALA A 221 -21.33 6.19 2.47
N GLU A 222 -21.05 7.42 2.88
CA GLU A 222 -21.40 7.87 4.22
C GLU A 222 -22.42 9.01 4.16
N VAL A 223 -23.30 9.04 5.14
CA VAL A 223 -24.30 10.10 5.28
C VAL A 223 -24.17 10.73 6.67
N MET A 224 -24.15 12.06 6.68
CA MET A 224 -24.26 12.84 7.92
C MET A 224 -25.71 13.19 8.16
N VAL A 225 -26.27 12.68 9.25
CA VAL A 225 -27.67 12.88 9.61
C VAL A 225 -27.87 13.71 10.86
N ALA A 226 -28.96 14.44 10.88
CA ALA A 226 -29.45 15.10 12.10
C ALA A 226 -30.08 14.07 13.06
N PRO A 227 -30.20 14.37 14.36
CA PRO A 227 -30.76 13.45 15.35
C PRO A 227 -32.15 12.90 14.98
N GLU A 228 -32.98 13.72 14.32
CA GLU A 228 -34.34 13.35 13.90
C GLU A 228 -34.36 12.26 12.83
N GLN A 229 -33.32 12.18 11.98
CA GLN A 229 -33.21 11.20 10.88
C GLN A 229 -32.41 9.95 11.29
N LEU A 230 -31.82 9.92 12.47
CA LEU A 230 -30.93 8.86 12.90
C LEU A 230 -31.60 7.49 12.96
N ALA A 231 -32.84 7.41 13.43
CA ALA A 231 -33.57 6.15 13.51
C ALA A 231 -33.83 5.57 12.10
N ALA A 232 -34.22 6.44 11.15
CA ALA A 232 -34.43 6.03 9.75
C ALA A 232 -33.11 5.59 9.09
N ALA A 233 -32.01 6.28 9.33
CA ALA A 233 -30.72 5.91 8.81
C ALA A 233 -30.23 4.55 9.36
N ARG A 234 -30.38 4.31 10.66
CA ARG A 234 -30.03 3.03 11.30
C ARG A 234 -30.84 1.84 10.75
N ALA A 235 -32.10 2.07 10.38
CA ALA A 235 -32.95 1.05 9.79
C ALA A 235 -32.45 0.54 8.42
N LEU A 236 -31.55 1.30 7.74
CA LEU A 236 -30.93 0.88 6.49
C LEU A 236 -29.68 -0.01 6.68
N GLY A 237 -29.32 -0.36 7.92
CA GLY A 237 -28.23 -1.30 8.21
C GLY A 237 -26.83 -0.73 7.89
N PRO A 238 -26.40 0.35 8.53
CA PRO A 238 -25.04 0.88 8.32
C PRO A 238 -23.97 -0.09 8.79
N LEU A 239 -22.84 -0.11 8.11
CA LEU A 239 -21.64 -0.85 8.51
C LEU A 239 -21.01 -0.28 9.78
N HIS A 240 -21.06 1.04 9.92
CA HIS A 240 -20.44 1.77 11.01
C HIS A 240 -21.17 3.07 11.30
N GLU A 241 -21.16 3.48 12.56
CA GLU A 241 -21.70 4.76 13.01
C GLU A 241 -20.68 5.45 13.91
N ARG A 242 -20.47 6.75 13.68
CA ARG A 242 -19.68 7.62 14.55
C ARG A 242 -20.38 8.95 14.80
N GLN A 243 -20.09 9.60 15.91
CA GLN A 243 -20.63 10.91 16.24
C GLN A 243 -19.57 12.00 16.06
N VAL A 244 -19.98 13.11 15.43
CA VAL A 244 -19.13 14.28 15.20
C VAL A 244 -19.96 15.53 15.44
N PHE A 245 -19.58 16.33 16.44
CA PHE A 245 -20.25 17.59 16.78
C PHE A 245 -21.78 17.49 16.93
N GLY A 246 -22.26 16.39 17.58
CA GLY A 246 -23.70 16.19 17.83
C GLY A 246 -24.49 15.66 16.64
N ARG A 247 -23.85 15.41 15.50
CA ARG A 247 -24.42 14.69 14.35
C ARG A 247 -23.88 13.28 14.25
N SER A 248 -24.66 12.38 13.67
CA SER A 248 -24.21 11.01 13.38
C SER A 248 -23.76 10.91 11.94
N ILE A 249 -22.61 10.27 11.73
CA ILE A 249 -22.13 9.87 10.42
C ILE A 249 -22.24 8.36 10.32
N LEU A 250 -23.00 7.87 9.35
CA LEU A 250 -23.24 6.46 9.13
C LEU A 250 -22.63 6.04 7.79
N LEU A 251 -21.86 4.96 7.80
CA LEU A 251 -21.21 4.39 6.63
C LEU A 251 -22.00 3.17 6.13
N PHE A 252 -22.20 3.11 4.84
CA PHE A 252 -23.00 2.07 4.18
C PHE A 252 -22.21 1.35 3.10
N ASP A 253 -22.48 0.07 2.92
CA ASP A 253 -22.06 -0.76 1.79
C ASP A 253 -23.23 -0.94 0.83
N SER A 254 -23.03 -0.60 -0.44
CA SER A 254 -23.99 -0.86 -1.54
C SER A 254 -25.38 -0.22 -1.34
N ALA A 255 -25.50 0.82 -0.52
CA ALA A 255 -26.74 1.52 -0.32
C ALA A 255 -27.06 2.50 -1.47
N ASP A 256 -28.34 2.65 -1.78
CA ASP A 256 -28.77 3.62 -2.78
C ASP A 256 -28.52 5.06 -2.31
N ARG A 257 -27.64 5.76 -3.02
CA ARG A 257 -27.26 7.14 -2.70
C ARG A 257 -28.44 8.12 -2.73
N LYS A 258 -29.48 7.86 -3.52
CA LYS A 258 -30.70 8.70 -3.54
C LYS A 258 -31.50 8.57 -2.25
N THR A 259 -31.62 7.35 -1.76
CA THR A 259 -32.25 7.05 -0.47
C THR A 259 -31.49 7.69 0.68
N LEU A 260 -30.14 7.60 0.67
CA LEU A 260 -29.30 8.24 1.68
C LEU A 260 -29.41 9.78 1.61
N ALA A 261 -29.48 10.39 0.42
CA ALA A 261 -29.59 11.83 0.23
C ALA A 261 -30.89 12.41 0.80
N ALA A 262 -31.93 11.61 0.96
CA ALA A 262 -33.16 12.04 1.64
C ALA A 262 -32.99 12.16 3.17
N LEU A 263 -31.94 11.54 3.73
CA LEU A 263 -31.67 11.53 5.18
C LEU A 263 -30.63 12.56 5.60
N GLY A 264 -29.77 13.01 4.69
CA GLY A 264 -28.71 13.94 5.01
C GLY A 264 -27.70 14.14 3.88
N GLU A 265 -26.58 14.77 4.23
CA GLU A 265 -25.48 15.00 3.30
C GLU A 265 -24.70 13.71 3.03
N VAL A 266 -24.69 13.27 1.77
CA VAL A 266 -24.03 12.02 1.31
C VAL A 266 -22.70 12.36 0.67
N ARG A 267 -21.66 11.62 1.07
CA ARG A 267 -20.33 11.69 0.46
C ARG A 267 -19.71 10.29 0.33
N THR A 268 -18.65 10.19 -0.43
CA THR A 268 -17.78 8.99 -0.40
C THR A 268 -16.95 9.03 0.88
N PRO A 269 -16.89 7.95 1.68
CA PRO A 269 -16.06 7.90 2.87
C PRO A 269 -14.58 8.02 2.51
N ASN A 270 -13.75 8.44 3.44
CA ASN A 270 -12.32 8.25 3.26
C ASN A 270 -11.96 6.77 3.52
N ILE A 271 -10.81 6.33 2.98
CA ILE A 271 -10.37 4.93 3.11
C ILE A 271 -10.11 4.57 4.58
N ALA A 272 -9.65 5.52 5.40
CA ALA A 272 -9.39 5.28 6.82
C ALA A 272 -10.68 4.99 7.61
N ASP A 273 -11.77 5.70 7.33
CA ASP A 273 -13.06 5.43 7.95
C ASP A 273 -13.62 4.05 7.54
N LEU A 274 -13.49 3.69 6.24
CA LEU A 274 -13.86 2.35 5.79
C LEU A 274 -12.99 1.28 6.45
N PHE A 275 -11.68 1.51 6.55
CA PHE A 275 -10.76 0.59 7.20
C PHE A 275 -11.18 0.30 8.65
N VAL A 276 -11.49 1.35 9.43
CA VAL A 276 -11.99 1.21 10.81
C VAL A 276 -13.30 0.43 10.85
N ALA A 277 -14.23 0.69 9.93
CA ALA A 277 -15.51 0.01 9.86
C ALA A 277 -15.36 -1.49 9.57
N VAL A 278 -14.53 -1.85 8.57
CA VAL A 278 -14.31 -3.24 8.15
C VAL A 278 -13.56 -4.03 9.23
N ILE A 279 -12.49 -3.46 9.79
CA ILE A 279 -11.71 -4.12 10.84
C ILE A 279 -12.52 -4.24 12.14
N GLY A 280 -13.32 -3.22 12.47
CA GLY A 280 -14.21 -3.24 13.62
C GLY A 280 -15.28 -4.33 13.52
N ALA A 281 -15.84 -4.52 12.34
CA ALA A 281 -16.80 -5.59 12.07
C ALA A 281 -16.16 -6.99 12.16
N ASP A 282 -14.91 -7.15 11.67
CA ASP A 282 -14.15 -8.41 11.76
C ASP A 282 -13.73 -8.76 13.21
N ALA A 283 -13.66 -7.75 14.09
CA ALA A 283 -13.33 -7.94 15.50
C ALA A 283 -14.55 -8.29 16.39
N ALA A 284 -15.77 -8.04 15.92
CA ALA A 284 -16.99 -8.40 16.67
C ALA A 284 -17.11 -9.94 16.73
N PRO A 285 -17.23 -10.56 17.92
CA PRO A 285 -17.46 -12.00 17.99
C PRO A 285 -18.77 -12.31 17.29
N THR A 286 -18.73 -13.23 16.34
CA THR A 286 -19.94 -13.85 15.77
C THR A 286 -20.79 -14.34 16.95
N GLN A 287 -21.85 -13.60 17.30
CA GLN A 287 -22.85 -14.08 18.25
C GLN A 287 -23.41 -15.36 17.64
N GLY A 288 -23.00 -16.50 18.24
CA GLY A 288 -23.45 -17.81 17.86
C GLY A 288 -24.99 -17.81 17.86
N VAL A 289 -25.53 -18.18 16.72
CA VAL A 289 -26.92 -18.66 16.65
C VAL A 289 -26.97 -19.87 17.57
N ALA A 290 -27.45 -19.63 18.79
CA ALA A 290 -27.82 -20.73 19.69
C ALA A 290 -29.04 -21.44 19.06
N ALA A 291 -28.82 -22.69 18.73
CA ALA A 291 -29.85 -23.62 18.31
C ALA A 291 -30.83 -23.89 19.45
#